data_7ab2575f32e0dce22fe4b7784f5c3fdb
#
_entry.id   7ab2575f32e0dce22fe4b7784f5c3fdb
#
_cell.length_a   1.000
_cell.length_b   1.000
_cell.length_c   1.000
_cell.angle_alpha   90.00
_cell.angle_beta   90.00
_cell.angle_gamma   90.00
#
_symmetry.space_group_name_H-M   'P 1'
#
loop_
_entity.id
_entity.type
_entity.pdbx_description
1 polymer ?
#
loop_
_entity_poly.entity_id
_entity_poly.type
_entity_poly.pdbx_seq_one_letter_code
_entity_poly.pdbx_strand_id
1 'polypeptide(L)'
;VPQLDSEPEVEQIGEVSEDVPLEIPAKWKWVKLENLSREMADGPFGSNLKKEHYTNKHEVRIIQLSNIGEHGWRDENVKYTTHTHAETIPRSRVNSGDIVIAKMMPAGRAVIVPDSDASYVLCSDAVKVVVKTELILTKFLNFAINSQIFKQQVYANVQGTTRVRTSLSKLKTYQIPVPPLEEQSRIVAKIEALFSQVEKISV
;
A
#
# COMPACT_ATOMS: atom_id res chain seq x y z
N VAL A 1 29.07 -30.79 8.20
CA VAL A 1 27.88 -30.39 7.45
C VAL A 1 27.17 -29.35 8.34
N PRO A 2 27.07 -28.06 7.95
CA PRO A 2 26.31 -27.08 8.72
C PRO A 2 24.80 -27.36 8.53
N GLN A 3 24.08 -27.44 9.65
CA GLN A 3 22.61 -27.44 9.65
C GLN A 3 22.12 -26.15 8.99
N LEU A 4 21.28 -26.29 7.99
CA LEU A 4 20.49 -25.18 7.46
C LEU A 4 19.56 -24.72 8.59
N ASP A 5 19.70 -23.45 8.98
CA ASP A 5 18.78 -22.78 9.87
C ASP A 5 17.37 -22.83 9.28
N SER A 6 16.43 -23.30 10.09
CA SER A 6 15.02 -23.41 9.76
C SER A 6 14.47 -22.06 9.32
N GLU A 7 13.81 -22.02 8.14
CA GLU A 7 13.00 -20.89 7.69
C GLU A 7 12.06 -20.43 8.81
N PRO A 8 11.84 -19.12 9.01
CA PRO A 8 10.89 -18.65 10.00
C PRO A 8 9.51 -19.21 9.67
N GLU A 9 9.01 -20.06 10.53
CA GLU A 9 7.72 -20.74 10.34
C GLU A 9 6.60 -19.71 10.23
N VAL A 10 5.82 -19.86 9.19
CA VAL A 10 4.61 -19.07 8.85
C VAL A 10 3.50 -19.25 9.91
N GLU A 11 3.76 -19.88 11.05
CA GLU A 11 2.83 -20.10 12.17
C GLU A 11 2.45 -18.83 12.95
N GLN A 12 3.17 -17.71 12.77
CA GLN A 12 2.86 -16.43 13.44
C GLN A 12 1.82 -15.57 12.72
N ILE A 13 1.23 -16.08 11.65
CA ILE A 13 0.21 -15.36 10.87
C ILE A 13 -1.14 -15.72 11.46
N GLY A 14 -1.80 -14.76 12.12
CA GLY A 14 -3.06 -14.92 12.85
C GLY A 14 -4.19 -15.61 12.08
N GLU A 15 -5.26 -16.00 12.81
CA GLU A 15 -6.39 -16.80 12.33
C GLU A 15 -6.94 -16.36 10.97
N VAL A 16 -7.13 -17.34 10.08
CA VAL A 16 -7.77 -17.18 8.78
C VAL A 16 -9.27 -16.98 9.00
N SER A 17 -9.85 -15.92 8.47
CA SER A 17 -11.31 -15.69 8.48
C SER A 17 -12.02 -16.74 7.62
N GLU A 18 -13.22 -17.20 8.03
CA GLU A 18 -14.04 -18.16 7.28
C GLU A 18 -14.55 -17.59 5.93
N ASP A 19 -14.60 -16.26 5.76
CA ASP A 19 -15.01 -15.58 4.53
C ASP A 19 -13.82 -15.29 3.60
N VAL A 20 -13.18 -16.32 3.07
CA VAL A 20 -12.09 -16.16 2.08
C VAL A 20 -12.66 -16.06 0.66
N PRO A 21 -12.18 -15.10 -0.17
CA PRO A 21 -12.78 -14.83 -1.50
C PRO A 21 -12.55 -15.91 -2.55
N LEU A 22 -11.57 -16.80 -2.37
CA LEU A 22 -11.17 -17.82 -3.35
C LEU A 22 -10.41 -18.97 -2.68
N GLU A 23 -10.43 -20.16 -3.33
CA GLU A 23 -9.48 -21.22 -3.01
C GLU A 23 -8.07 -20.83 -3.46
N ILE A 24 -7.09 -21.05 -2.59
CA ILE A 24 -5.68 -20.77 -2.84
C ILE A 24 -4.86 -22.06 -2.73
N PRO A 25 -3.65 -22.14 -3.36
CA PRO A 25 -2.77 -23.29 -3.22
C PRO A 25 -2.48 -23.63 -1.76
N ALA A 26 -2.32 -24.92 -1.44
CA ALA A 26 -2.18 -25.41 -0.07
C ALA A 26 -1.03 -24.79 0.74
N LYS A 27 0.01 -24.29 0.07
CA LYS A 27 1.15 -23.61 0.70
C LYS A 27 0.92 -22.10 0.92
N TRP A 28 -0.18 -21.54 0.41
CA TRP A 28 -0.52 -20.14 0.58
C TRP A 28 -1.39 -19.97 1.81
N LYS A 29 -1.38 -18.76 2.39
CA LYS A 29 -2.25 -18.40 3.52
C LYS A 29 -2.98 -17.09 3.25
N TRP A 30 -4.25 -17.02 3.65
CA TRP A 30 -4.98 -15.75 3.71
C TRP A 30 -4.57 -14.99 4.96
N VAL A 31 -4.12 -13.75 4.81
CA VAL A 31 -3.60 -12.93 5.90
C VAL A 31 -4.22 -11.54 5.83
N LYS A 32 -4.72 -11.04 6.96
CA LYS A 32 -5.21 -9.65 7.04
C LYS A 32 -4.07 -8.67 6.77
N LEU A 33 -4.37 -7.59 6.06
CA LEU A 33 -3.37 -6.56 5.72
C LEU A 33 -2.69 -5.98 6.97
N GLU A 34 -3.42 -5.82 8.08
CA GLU A 34 -2.80 -5.36 9.35
C GLU A 34 -1.72 -6.29 9.88
N ASN A 35 -1.87 -7.59 9.68
CA ASN A 35 -0.89 -8.59 10.16
C ASN A 35 0.41 -8.57 9.31
N LEU A 36 0.33 -8.09 8.06
CA LEU A 36 1.47 -7.90 7.16
C LEU A 36 2.15 -6.54 7.32
N SER A 37 1.63 -5.70 8.22
CA SER A 37 2.07 -4.32 8.40
C SER A 37 2.66 -4.11 9.78
N ARG A 38 3.81 -3.42 9.87
CA ARG A 38 4.36 -2.93 11.14
C ARG A 38 3.58 -1.73 11.65
N GLU A 39 3.12 -0.90 10.72
CA GLU A 39 2.31 0.29 10.99
C GLU A 39 1.33 0.52 9.84
N MET A 40 0.10 0.89 10.19
CA MET A 40 -0.86 1.47 9.26
C MET A 40 -1.42 2.75 9.86
N ALA A 41 -1.36 3.84 9.12
CA ALA A 41 -1.83 5.14 9.58
C ALA A 41 -2.59 5.90 8.51
N ASP A 42 -3.68 6.57 8.92
CA ASP A 42 -4.37 7.56 8.09
C ASP A 42 -3.52 8.81 7.89
N GLY A 43 -3.71 9.46 6.76
CA GLY A 43 -3.33 10.86 6.61
C GLY A 43 -4.07 11.75 7.62
N PRO A 44 -3.62 13.00 7.81
CA PRO A 44 -4.16 13.89 8.82
C PRO A 44 -5.63 14.21 8.56
N PHE A 45 -6.41 14.49 9.59
CA PHE A 45 -7.74 15.06 9.40
C PHE A 45 -7.64 16.34 8.53
N GLY A 46 -8.65 16.58 7.69
CA GLY A 46 -8.63 17.71 6.76
C GLY A 46 -8.40 19.07 7.42
N SER A 47 -8.75 19.23 8.70
CA SER A 47 -8.43 20.41 9.51
C SER A 47 -6.93 20.57 9.81
N ASN A 48 -6.17 19.48 9.83
CA ASN A 48 -4.77 19.48 10.23
C ASN A 48 -3.80 19.64 9.05
N LEU A 49 -4.29 19.53 7.81
CA LEU A 49 -3.52 19.83 6.60
C LEU A 49 -4.42 20.47 5.55
N LYS A 50 -4.58 21.81 5.65
CA LYS A 50 -5.36 22.63 4.72
C LYS A 50 -4.44 23.37 3.76
N LYS A 51 -5.07 24.04 2.76
CA LYS A 51 -4.35 24.88 1.78
C LYS A 51 -3.49 25.98 2.41
N GLU A 52 -3.89 26.50 3.57
CA GLU A 52 -3.13 27.49 4.33
C GLU A 52 -1.78 26.99 4.86
N HIS A 53 -1.65 25.65 5.01
CA HIS A 53 -0.40 25.00 5.41
C HIS A 53 0.53 24.66 4.23
N TYR A 54 0.09 24.98 3.01
CA TYR A 54 0.90 24.71 1.82
C TYR A 54 1.92 25.83 1.62
N THR A 55 3.06 25.46 1.07
CA THR A 55 4.16 26.38 0.76
C THR A 55 4.69 26.11 -0.65
N ASN A 56 5.30 27.13 -1.24
CA ASN A 56 6.06 27.00 -2.49
C ASN A 56 7.51 26.57 -2.25
N LYS A 57 7.95 26.51 -0.99
CA LYS A 57 9.26 25.97 -0.64
C LYS A 57 9.21 24.45 -0.73
N HIS A 58 10.21 23.85 -1.36
CA HIS A 58 10.34 22.40 -1.56
C HIS A 58 10.87 21.73 -0.28
N GLU A 59 10.13 21.83 0.83
CA GLU A 59 10.55 21.30 2.14
C GLU A 59 10.03 19.85 2.35
N VAL A 60 8.72 19.69 2.55
CA VAL A 60 8.09 18.38 2.77
C VAL A 60 6.99 18.19 1.73
N ARG A 61 7.10 17.15 0.93
CA ARG A 61 6.14 16.86 -0.14
C ARG A 61 4.87 16.23 0.40
N ILE A 62 3.72 16.72 -0.04
CA ILE A 62 2.42 16.16 0.30
C ILE A 62 2.03 15.13 -0.75
N ILE A 63 1.86 13.87 -0.34
CA ILE A 63 1.34 12.80 -1.21
C ILE A 63 -0.17 12.98 -1.33
N GLN A 64 -0.62 13.28 -2.55
CA GLN A 64 -2.03 13.46 -2.89
C GLN A 64 -2.57 12.25 -3.64
N LEU A 65 -3.90 12.12 -3.76
CA LEU A 65 -4.53 11.04 -4.53
C LEU A 65 -4.07 10.99 -5.99
N SER A 66 -3.72 12.14 -6.58
CA SER A 66 -3.17 12.21 -7.94
C SER A 66 -1.81 11.53 -8.08
N ASN A 67 -1.04 11.43 -7.00
CA ASN A 67 0.25 10.75 -6.99
C ASN A 67 0.14 9.22 -6.92
N ILE A 68 -1.03 8.71 -6.48
CA ILE A 68 -1.32 7.28 -6.39
C ILE A 68 -1.97 6.84 -7.69
N GLY A 69 -1.18 6.48 -8.70
CA GLY A 69 -1.66 6.05 -10.01
C GLY A 69 -2.11 4.59 -10.03
N GLU A 70 -2.81 4.18 -11.10
CA GLU A 70 -3.21 2.78 -11.30
C GLU A 70 -2.04 1.87 -11.67
N HIS A 71 -1.03 2.45 -12.33
CA HIS A 71 0.15 1.73 -12.81
C HIS A 71 1.43 2.12 -12.08
N GLY A 72 1.31 2.80 -10.95
CA GLY A 72 2.44 3.23 -10.13
C GLY A 72 2.39 4.70 -9.71
N TRP A 73 3.49 5.15 -9.14
CA TRP A 73 3.67 6.53 -8.71
C TRP A 73 3.56 7.53 -9.86
N ARG A 74 2.85 8.64 -9.60
CA ARG A 74 2.73 9.77 -10.53
C ARG A 74 3.32 11.03 -9.92
N ASP A 75 4.18 11.68 -10.67
CA ASP A 75 4.83 12.92 -10.25
C ASP A 75 4.05 14.16 -10.72
N GLU A 76 2.76 14.20 -10.34
CA GLU A 76 1.80 15.23 -10.75
C GLU A 76 1.34 16.06 -9.55
N ASN A 77 0.85 17.28 -9.82
CA ASN A 77 0.21 18.16 -8.82
C ASN A 77 1.02 18.30 -7.51
N VAL A 78 2.32 18.47 -7.65
CA VAL A 78 3.26 18.53 -6.53
C VAL A 78 2.88 19.67 -5.58
N LYS A 79 2.71 19.34 -4.31
CA LYS A 79 2.42 20.28 -3.22
C LYS A 79 3.39 20.02 -2.07
N TYR A 80 3.69 21.08 -1.35
CA TYR A 80 4.60 21.03 -0.22
C TYR A 80 3.97 21.66 1.03
N THR A 81 4.44 21.23 2.19
CA THR A 81 4.25 21.88 3.47
C THR A 81 5.62 22.14 4.11
N THR A 82 5.65 22.92 5.19
CA THR A 82 6.90 23.21 5.89
C THR A 82 7.32 22.05 6.80
N HIS A 83 8.60 21.94 7.11
CA HIS A 83 9.11 21.01 8.12
C HIS A 83 8.41 21.21 9.46
N THR A 84 8.26 22.47 9.88
CA THR A 84 7.58 22.84 11.14
C THR A 84 6.14 22.30 11.16
N HIS A 85 5.39 22.42 10.05
CA HIS A 85 4.02 21.91 10.01
C HIS A 85 4.00 20.38 9.99
N ALA A 86 4.90 19.72 9.26
CA ALA A 86 5.02 18.28 9.23
C ALA A 86 5.30 17.66 10.62
N GLU A 87 5.96 18.40 11.51
CA GLU A 87 6.18 17.99 12.91
C GLU A 87 4.88 17.94 13.73
N THR A 88 3.88 18.72 13.37
CA THR A 88 2.55 18.70 14.03
C THR A 88 1.69 17.49 13.62
N ILE A 89 2.04 16.81 12.53
CA ILE A 89 1.32 15.66 11.98
C ILE A 89 2.23 14.42 11.83
N PRO A 90 2.95 13.99 12.87
CA PRO A 90 4.02 12.99 12.78
C PRO A 90 3.54 11.61 12.27
N ARG A 91 2.29 11.22 12.58
CA ARG A 91 1.69 9.95 12.12
C ARG A 91 1.50 9.90 10.60
N SER A 92 1.43 11.06 9.95
CA SER A 92 1.24 11.18 8.50
C SER A 92 2.55 11.19 7.73
N ARG A 93 3.69 11.12 8.40
CA ARG A 93 5.00 10.99 7.73
C ARG A 93 5.12 9.65 7.03
N VAL A 94 5.71 9.67 5.85
CA VAL A 94 5.90 8.50 4.99
C VAL A 94 7.36 8.46 4.56
N ASN A 95 7.92 7.27 4.53
CA ASN A 95 9.29 7.03 4.07
C ASN A 95 9.29 6.41 2.66
N SER A 96 10.41 6.57 1.96
CA SER A 96 10.68 5.79 0.75
C SER A 96 10.53 4.30 1.03
N GLY A 97 9.90 3.57 0.10
CA GLY A 97 9.61 2.15 0.25
C GLY A 97 8.31 1.81 1.01
N ASP A 98 7.68 2.75 1.73
CA ASP A 98 6.35 2.53 2.28
C ASP A 98 5.30 2.39 1.16
N ILE A 99 4.22 1.65 1.42
CA ILE A 99 3.07 1.62 0.52
C ILE A 99 2.06 2.68 0.95
N VAL A 100 1.51 3.39 -0.03
CA VAL A 100 0.42 4.34 0.19
C VAL A 100 -0.82 3.89 -0.57
N ILE A 101 -1.96 3.79 0.12
CA ILE A 101 -3.24 3.33 -0.42
C ILE A 101 -4.22 4.49 -0.48
N ALA A 102 -4.85 4.71 -1.64
CA ALA A 102 -5.93 5.68 -1.80
C ALA A 102 -7.23 5.17 -1.17
N LYS A 103 -7.89 6.01 -0.34
CA LYS A 103 -9.20 5.68 0.24
C LYS A 103 -10.36 5.94 -0.72
N MET A 104 -10.13 6.64 -1.82
CA MET A 104 -11.15 7.02 -2.81
C MET A 104 -10.54 7.35 -4.18
N MET A 105 -11.37 7.42 -5.21
CA MET A 105 -11.15 7.99 -6.54
C MET A 105 -10.02 7.36 -7.39
N PRO A 106 -10.00 6.08 -7.68
CA PRO A 106 -10.72 4.95 -7.12
C PRO A 106 -10.08 4.45 -5.83
N ALA A 107 -10.91 3.92 -4.92
CA ALA A 107 -10.46 3.37 -3.67
C ALA A 107 -9.67 2.07 -3.85
N GLY A 108 -8.68 1.83 -2.96
CA GLY A 108 -7.93 0.59 -2.91
C GLY A 108 -6.76 0.50 -3.90
N ARG A 109 -6.48 1.55 -4.70
CA ARG A 109 -5.23 1.57 -5.48
C ARG A 109 -4.06 1.94 -4.58
N ALA A 110 -2.90 1.37 -4.86
CA ALA A 110 -1.72 1.54 -4.04
C ALA A 110 -0.44 1.76 -4.87
N VAL A 111 0.50 2.47 -4.28
CA VAL A 111 1.83 2.69 -4.86
C VAL A 111 2.90 2.53 -3.77
N ILE A 112 4.09 2.13 -4.18
CA ILE A 112 5.28 2.22 -3.34
C ILE A 112 5.82 3.65 -3.48
N VAL A 113 6.12 4.29 -2.35
CA VAL A 113 6.76 5.61 -2.35
C VAL A 113 8.17 5.48 -2.93
N PRO A 114 8.51 6.28 -3.95
CA PRO A 114 9.80 6.15 -4.64
C PRO A 114 10.97 6.46 -3.71
N ASP A 115 12.09 5.85 -4.03
CA ASP A 115 13.36 6.18 -3.37
C ASP A 115 13.81 7.58 -3.79
N SER A 116 13.93 8.47 -2.81
CA SER A 116 14.36 9.86 -3.03
C SER A 116 14.78 10.49 -1.71
N ASP A 117 15.52 11.59 -1.78
CA ASP A 117 15.88 12.43 -0.62
C ASP A 117 14.72 13.27 -0.09
N ALA A 118 13.55 13.22 -0.73
CA ALA A 118 12.40 14.00 -0.32
C ALA A 118 11.75 13.46 0.96
N SER A 119 11.37 14.35 1.86
CA SER A 119 10.49 14.03 2.98
C SER A 119 9.04 14.08 2.54
N TYR A 120 8.22 13.15 3.02
CA TYR A 120 6.82 13.04 2.61
C TYR A 120 5.85 13.05 3.80
N VAL A 121 4.67 13.61 3.56
CA VAL A 121 3.48 13.46 4.42
C VAL A 121 2.26 13.11 3.58
N LEU A 122 1.30 12.39 4.16
CA LEU A 122 0.05 12.03 3.49
C LEU A 122 -0.95 13.19 3.44
N CYS A 123 -1.78 13.20 2.41
CA CYS A 123 -3.08 13.88 2.45
C CYS A 123 -4.10 13.06 3.26
N SER A 124 -5.25 13.67 3.60
CA SER A 124 -6.32 13.06 4.41
C SER A 124 -6.95 11.79 3.81
N ASP A 125 -6.89 11.64 2.50
CA ASP A 125 -7.59 10.57 1.77
C ASP A 125 -6.68 9.40 1.38
N ALA A 126 -5.53 9.27 2.02
CA ALA A 126 -4.59 8.18 1.85
C ALA A 126 -4.25 7.49 3.18
N VAL A 127 -3.78 6.24 3.09
CA VAL A 127 -3.30 5.43 4.22
C VAL A 127 -1.89 4.99 3.93
N LYS A 128 -1.01 5.13 4.92
CA LYS A 128 0.35 4.55 4.93
C LYS A 128 0.32 3.11 5.41
N VAL A 129 1.13 2.27 4.78
CA VAL A 129 1.40 0.89 5.20
C VAL A 129 2.92 0.69 5.24
N VAL A 130 3.46 0.48 6.43
CA VAL A 130 4.85 0.08 6.66
C VAL A 130 4.90 -1.44 6.68
N VAL A 131 5.55 -2.04 5.72
CA VAL A 131 5.50 -3.49 5.46
C VAL A 131 6.37 -4.29 6.43
N LYS A 132 5.90 -5.46 6.86
CA LYS A 132 6.71 -6.48 7.53
C LYS A 132 7.48 -7.28 6.48
N THR A 133 8.66 -6.79 6.11
CA THR A 133 9.46 -7.37 5.01
C THR A 133 9.98 -8.77 5.29
N GLU A 134 9.96 -9.20 6.55
CA GLU A 134 10.24 -10.57 6.98
C GLU A 134 9.13 -11.57 6.61
N LEU A 135 7.91 -11.11 6.36
CA LEU A 135 6.75 -11.93 6.00
C LEU A 135 6.34 -11.80 4.53
N ILE A 136 6.53 -10.60 3.96
CA ILE A 136 6.04 -10.30 2.62
C ILE A 136 6.92 -9.27 1.92
N LEU A 137 7.22 -9.51 0.64
CA LEU A 137 7.95 -8.55 -0.18
C LEU A 137 7.06 -7.33 -0.46
N THR A 138 7.60 -6.12 -0.31
CA THR A 138 6.86 -4.86 -0.55
C THR A 138 6.25 -4.81 -1.95
N LYS A 139 7.00 -5.22 -2.97
CA LYS A 139 6.50 -5.27 -4.36
C LYS A 139 5.37 -6.28 -4.52
N PHE A 140 5.47 -7.48 -3.89
CA PHE A 140 4.40 -8.46 -3.92
C PHE A 140 3.14 -7.92 -3.27
N LEU A 141 3.24 -7.32 -2.06
CA LEU A 141 2.11 -6.73 -1.38
C LEU A 141 1.47 -5.61 -2.20
N ASN A 142 2.26 -4.76 -2.84
CA ASN A 142 1.73 -3.71 -3.72
C ASN A 142 0.95 -4.27 -4.91
N PHE A 143 1.44 -5.34 -5.55
CA PHE A 143 0.69 -6.03 -6.61
C PHE A 143 -0.59 -6.69 -6.08
N ALA A 144 -0.52 -7.34 -4.91
CA ALA A 144 -1.67 -7.98 -4.29
C ALA A 144 -2.78 -6.96 -3.95
N ILE A 145 -2.43 -5.78 -3.40
CA ILE A 145 -3.38 -4.69 -3.12
C ILE A 145 -4.00 -4.14 -4.42
N ASN A 146 -3.25 -4.06 -5.51
CA ASN A 146 -3.77 -3.60 -6.80
C ASN A 146 -4.53 -4.70 -7.58
N SER A 147 -4.54 -5.93 -7.09
CA SER A 147 -5.23 -7.06 -7.74
C SER A 147 -6.75 -6.94 -7.70
N GLN A 148 -7.42 -7.66 -8.62
CA GLN A 148 -8.87 -7.74 -8.64
C GLN A 148 -9.44 -8.33 -7.35
N ILE A 149 -8.75 -9.30 -6.73
CA ILE A 149 -9.16 -9.94 -5.48
C ILE A 149 -9.27 -8.93 -4.34
N PHE A 150 -8.30 -8.05 -4.20
CA PHE A 150 -8.33 -6.99 -3.18
C PHE A 150 -9.40 -5.94 -3.52
N LYS A 151 -9.49 -5.53 -4.77
CA LYS A 151 -10.52 -4.57 -5.23
C LYS A 151 -11.93 -5.08 -4.98
N GLN A 152 -12.21 -6.37 -5.19
CA GLN A 152 -13.51 -6.96 -4.87
C GLN A 152 -13.88 -6.77 -3.39
N GLN A 153 -12.94 -6.94 -2.45
CA GLN A 153 -13.20 -6.68 -1.03
C GLN A 153 -13.48 -5.20 -0.74
N VAL A 154 -12.76 -4.28 -1.43
CA VAL A 154 -13.01 -2.83 -1.29
C VAL A 154 -14.40 -2.46 -1.75
N TYR A 155 -14.90 -3.11 -2.82
CA TYR A 155 -16.17 -2.77 -3.48
C TYR A 155 -17.36 -3.61 -2.99
N ALA A 156 -17.15 -4.75 -2.32
CA ALA A 156 -18.20 -5.66 -1.90
C ALA A 156 -19.28 -5.03 -0.99
N ASN A 157 -18.92 -4.00 -0.22
CA ASN A 157 -19.81 -3.34 0.75
C ASN A 157 -20.36 -2.00 0.25
N VAL A 158 -20.33 -1.75 -1.06
CA VAL A 158 -20.83 -0.50 -1.64
C VAL A 158 -22.20 -0.70 -2.23
N GLN A 159 -23.25 -0.31 -1.49
CA GLN A 159 -24.61 -0.21 -2.00
C GLN A 159 -24.91 1.24 -2.37
N GLY A 160 -25.22 1.49 -3.64
CA GLY A 160 -25.92 2.69 -4.09
C GLY A 160 -25.17 4.02 -4.07
N THR A 161 -23.86 4.06 -3.90
CA THR A 161 -23.08 5.32 -3.90
C THR A 161 -22.24 5.48 -5.16
N THR A 162 -22.34 6.65 -5.78
CA THR A 162 -21.55 7.03 -6.98
C THR A 162 -20.06 7.15 -6.70
N ARG A 163 -19.63 7.19 -5.41
CA ARG A 163 -18.24 7.35 -4.99
C ARG A 163 -17.90 6.34 -3.91
N VAL A 164 -17.16 5.32 -4.31
CA VAL A 164 -16.61 4.31 -3.38
C VAL A 164 -15.56 4.95 -2.51
N ARG A 165 -15.69 4.75 -1.20
CA ARG A 165 -14.70 5.16 -0.20
C ARG A 165 -14.44 4.01 0.76
N THR A 166 -13.16 3.74 1.05
CA THR A 166 -12.74 2.84 2.12
C THR A 166 -12.20 3.61 3.32
N SER A 167 -11.89 2.92 4.40
CA SER A 167 -11.32 3.50 5.62
C SER A 167 -10.13 2.67 6.11
N LEU A 168 -9.30 3.23 6.98
CA LEU A 168 -8.19 2.51 7.60
C LEU A 168 -8.69 1.24 8.32
N SER A 169 -9.80 1.32 9.06
CA SER A 169 -10.38 0.17 9.76
C SER A 169 -10.79 -0.97 8.82
N LYS A 170 -11.39 -0.64 7.66
CA LYS A 170 -11.73 -1.63 6.63
C LYS A 170 -10.47 -2.19 5.96
N LEU A 171 -9.51 -1.34 5.57
CA LEU A 171 -8.27 -1.78 4.94
C LEU A 171 -7.51 -2.78 5.80
N LYS A 172 -7.50 -2.59 7.12
CA LYS A 172 -6.87 -3.51 8.07
C LYS A 172 -7.39 -4.93 7.98
N THR A 173 -8.69 -5.10 7.75
CA THR A 173 -9.37 -6.42 7.75
C THR A 173 -9.32 -7.14 6.41
N TYR A 174 -8.97 -6.47 5.31
CA TYR A 174 -8.93 -7.10 4.00
C TYR A 174 -7.83 -8.16 3.90
N GLN A 175 -8.17 -9.25 3.23
CA GLN A 175 -7.35 -10.44 3.13
C GLN A 175 -6.39 -10.39 1.93
N ILE A 176 -5.16 -10.81 2.15
CA ILE A 176 -4.12 -10.95 1.13
C ILE A 176 -3.75 -12.43 1.05
N PRO A 177 -3.73 -13.04 -0.16
CA PRO A 177 -3.22 -14.40 -0.33
C PRO A 177 -1.68 -14.36 -0.36
N VAL A 178 -1.04 -14.97 0.64
CA VAL A 178 0.41 -14.87 0.86
C VAL A 178 1.08 -16.21 0.56
N PRO A 179 1.89 -16.31 -0.51
CA PRO A 179 2.76 -17.44 -0.79
C PRO A 179 4.02 -17.43 0.06
N PRO A 180 4.81 -18.53 0.09
CA PRO A 180 6.17 -18.52 0.61
C PRO A 180 7.05 -17.44 -0.07
N LEU A 181 8.04 -16.88 0.64
CA LEU A 181 8.87 -15.77 0.14
C LEU A 181 9.55 -16.03 -1.19
N GLU A 182 10.03 -17.26 -1.42
CA GLU A 182 10.63 -17.64 -2.72
C GLU A 182 9.61 -17.54 -3.87
N GLU A 183 8.39 -17.94 -3.60
CA GLU A 183 7.32 -17.88 -4.60
C GLU A 183 6.88 -16.43 -4.83
N GLN A 184 6.83 -15.59 -3.79
CA GLN A 184 6.62 -14.15 -3.94
C GLN A 184 7.66 -13.54 -4.88
N SER A 185 8.94 -13.88 -4.71
CA SER A 185 10.04 -13.39 -5.55
C SER A 185 9.86 -13.79 -7.02
N ARG A 186 9.48 -15.05 -7.27
CA ARG A 186 9.21 -15.55 -8.63
C ARG A 186 8.01 -14.84 -9.28
N ILE A 187 6.94 -14.62 -8.51
CA ILE A 187 5.75 -13.90 -8.98
C ILE A 187 6.10 -12.46 -9.31
N VAL A 188 6.80 -11.74 -8.44
CA VAL A 188 7.24 -10.36 -8.68
C VAL A 188 8.07 -10.28 -9.95
N ALA A 189 9.09 -11.12 -10.11
CA ALA A 189 9.95 -11.13 -11.29
C ALA A 189 9.15 -11.39 -12.59
N LYS A 190 8.17 -12.30 -12.54
CA LYS A 190 7.31 -12.59 -13.69
C LYS A 190 6.41 -11.41 -14.06
N ILE A 191 5.81 -10.75 -13.09
CA ILE A 191 4.95 -9.58 -13.30
C ILE A 191 5.78 -8.43 -13.90
N GLU A 192 6.95 -8.12 -13.34
CA GLU A 192 7.84 -7.07 -13.84
C GLU A 192 8.30 -7.34 -15.27
N ALA A 193 8.64 -8.60 -15.59
CA ALA A 193 9.00 -8.99 -16.95
C ALA A 193 7.85 -8.79 -17.95
N LEU A 194 6.60 -9.09 -17.55
CA LEU A 194 5.42 -8.87 -18.38
C LEU A 194 5.16 -7.37 -18.61
N PHE A 195 5.24 -6.54 -17.57
CA PHE A 195 5.10 -5.09 -17.74
C PHE A 195 6.16 -4.51 -18.68
N SER A 196 7.43 -4.92 -18.54
CA SER A 196 8.50 -4.49 -19.43
C SER A 196 8.27 -4.90 -20.91
N GLN A 197 7.59 -6.03 -21.15
CA GLN A 197 7.22 -6.44 -22.51
C GLN A 197 6.08 -5.58 -23.07
N VAL A 198 5.07 -5.28 -22.27
CA VAL A 198 3.93 -4.43 -22.68
C VAL A 198 4.40 -3.01 -23.01
N GLU A 199 5.27 -2.43 -22.19
CA GLU A 199 5.84 -1.09 -22.45
C GLU A 199 6.57 -1.02 -23.79
N LYS A 200 7.31 -2.07 -24.18
CA LYS A 200 8.02 -2.14 -25.47
C LYS A 200 7.09 -2.22 -26.70
N ILE A 201 5.86 -2.70 -26.50
CA ILE A 201 4.87 -2.84 -27.60
C ILE A 201 4.06 -1.54 -27.74
N SER A 202 4.00 -0.72 -26.67
CA SER A 202 3.19 0.52 -26.64
C SER A 202 3.94 1.76 -27.14
N VAL A 203 5.18 1.60 -27.65
CA VAL A 203 6.00 2.59 -28.34
C VAL A 203 5.98 2.28 -29.83
#